data_7dd8d16393390e9c2ba42c902f2b2a12
#
_entry.id   7dd8d16393390e9c2ba42c902f2b2a12
#
_cell.length_a   1.000
_cell.length_b   1.000
_cell.length_c   1.000
_cell.angle_alpha   90.00
_cell.angle_beta   90.00
_cell.angle_gamma   90.00
#
_symmetry.space_group_name_H-M   'P 1'
#
loop_
_entity.id
_entity.type
_entity.pdbx_description
1 polymer ?
#
loop_
_entity_poly.entity_id
_entity_poly.type
_entity_poly.pdbx_seq_one_letter_code
_entity_poly.pdbx_strand_id
1 'polypeptide(L)'
;MSFVTMQPEALAAAAAGVQAIGSALSAQNAAAAAPTTGVIPAAMDEVSALTAAQFAVHAEMYQAVSAQAAAVHEAVVNTLSMNGLSYLVTEATNAVETA
;
A
#
# COMPACT_ATOMS: atom_id res chain seq x y z
N MET A 1 0.52 8.56 -36.63
CA MET A 1 1.67 7.87 -36.02
C MET A 1 1.72 8.19 -34.53
N SER A 2 1.86 7.18 -33.72
CA SER A 2 1.98 7.36 -32.26
C SER A 2 3.46 7.35 -31.87
N PHE A 3 3.86 8.29 -31.04
CA PHE A 3 5.19 8.32 -30.45
C PHE A 3 5.23 7.67 -29.07
N VAL A 4 4.09 7.18 -28.60
CA VAL A 4 3.98 6.51 -27.31
C VAL A 4 3.85 5.01 -27.54
N THR A 5 4.78 4.26 -26.95
CA THR A 5 4.69 2.80 -26.90
C THR A 5 4.28 2.38 -25.50
N MET A 6 3.38 1.42 -25.41
CA MET A 6 2.82 0.96 -24.16
C MET A 6 2.69 -0.54 -24.17
N GLN A 7 3.12 -1.20 -23.08
CA GLN A 7 2.97 -2.64 -22.88
C GLN A 7 1.98 -2.87 -21.74
N PRO A 8 0.71 -3.17 -22.03
CA PRO A 8 -0.30 -3.37 -20.98
C PRO A 8 0.07 -4.48 -20.01
N GLU A 9 0.75 -5.52 -20.46
CA GLU A 9 1.21 -6.62 -19.61
C GLU A 9 2.24 -6.16 -18.58
N ALA A 10 3.11 -5.22 -18.96
CA ALA A 10 4.11 -4.65 -18.05
C ALA A 10 3.42 -3.80 -16.96
N LEU A 11 2.38 -3.07 -17.32
CA LEU A 11 1.60 -2.28 -16.37
C LEU A 11 0.83 -3.17 -15.41
N ALA A 12 0.24 -4.27 -15.90
CA ALA A 12 -0.42 -5.27 -15.07
C ALA A 12 0.56 -5.93 -14.09
N ALA A 13 1.76 -6.25 -14.56
CA ALA A 13 2.82 -6.81 -13.71
C ALA A 13 3.26 -5.82 -12.63
N ALA A 14 3.35 -4.53 -12.99
CA ALA A 14 3.67 -3.48 -12.02
C ALA A 14 2.58 -3.36 -10.95
N ALA A 15 1.31 -3.41 -11.35
CA ALA A 15 0.18 -3.39 -10.41
C ALA A 15 0.24 -4.58 -9.44
N ALA A 16 0.54 -5.78 -9.95
CA ALA A 16 0.70 -6.98 -9.12
C ALA A 16 1.87 -6.83 -8.14
N GLY A 17 2.98 -6.24 -8.58
CA GLY A 17 4.14 -5.96 -7.73
C GLY A 17 3.81 -4.99 -6.61
N VAL A 18 3.11 -3.90 -6.92
CA VAL A 18 2.67 -2.91 -5.94
C VAL A 18 1.69 -3.54 -4.94
N GLN A 19 0.80 -4.40 -5.40
CA GLN A 19 -0.13 -5.13 -4.54
C GLN A 19 0.61 -6.06 -3.57
N ALA A 20 1.61 -6.77 -4.04
CA ALA A 20 2.43 -7.66 -3.21
C ALA A 20 3.17 -6.88 -2.11
N ILE A 21 3.71 -5.71 -2.45
CA ILE A 21 4.35 -4.81 -1.48
C ILE A 21 3.35 -4.38 -0.41
N GLY A 22 2.14 -3.98 -0.83
CA GLY A 22 1.08 -3.58 0.08
C GLY A 22 0.66 -4.68 1.03
N SER A 23 0.52 -5.92 0.53
CA SER A 23 0.19 -7.08 1.34
C SER A 23 1.27 -7.37 2.38
N ALA A 24 2.55 -7.31 1.98
CA ALA A 24 3.68 -7.53 2.88
C ALA A 24 3.73 -6.44 3.96
N LEU A 25 3.53 -5.18 3.58
CA LEU A 25 3.51 -4.06 4.52
C LEU A 25 2.36 -4.18 5.52
N SER A 26 1.17 -4.53 5.06
CA SER A 26 0.00 -4.73 5.92
C SER A 26 0.24 -5.85 6.94
N ALA A 27 0.87 -6.95 6.52
CA ALA A 27 1.22 -8.05 7.40
C ALA A 27 2.22 -7.61 8.47
N GLN A 28 3.24 -6.83 8.09
CA GLN A 28 4.23 -6.30 9.04
C GLN A 28 3.60 -5.30 10.01
N ASN A 29 2.72 -4.44 9.54
CA ASN A 29 2.00 -3.49 10.39
C ASN A 29 1.09 -4.23 11.38
N ALA A 30 0.42 -5.29 10.96
CA ALA A 30 -0.40 -6.11 11.84
C ALA A 30 0.46 -6.80 12.91
N ALA A 31 1.62 -7.34 12.52
CA ALA A 31 2.54 -7.97 13.45
C ALA A 31 3.11 -6.97 14.47
N ALA A 32 3.30 -5.71 14.07
CA ALA A 32 3.82 -4.67 14.94
C ALA A 32 2.75 -4.08 15.89
N ALA A 33 1.47 -4.30 15.64
CA ALA A 33 0.40 -3.64 16.39
C ALA A 33 0.44 -3.96 17.89
N ALA A 34 0.36 -5.21 18.27
CA ALA A 34 0.32 -5.59 19.69
C ALA A 34 1.59 -5.21 20.45
N PRO A 35 2.82 -5.50 19.95
CA PRO A 35 4.04 -5.13 20.68
C PRO A 35 4.21 -3.61 20.87
N THR A 36 3.75 -2.80 19.92
CA THR A 36 3.98 -1.35 19.97
C THR A 36 2.88 -0.60 20.69
N THR A 37 1.64 -1.13 20.70
CA THR A 37 0.54 -0.52 21.47
C THR A 37 0.49 -1.01 22.91
N GLY A 38 1.12 -2.15 23.20
CA GLY A 38 1.14 -2.74 24.54
C GLY A 38 2.50 -2.67 25.21
N VAL A 39 3.22 -1.54 25.07
CA VAL A 39 4.55 -1.37 25.66
C VAL A 39 4.46 -1.43 27.18
N ILE A 40 5.27 -2.29 27.79
CA ILE A 40 5.36 -2.43 29.25
C ILE A 40 6.35 -1.39 29.78
N PRO A 41 6.00 -0.65 30.88
CA PRO A 41 6.96 0.28 31.48
C PRO A 41 8.24 -0.42 31.91
N ALA A 42 9.38 0.27 31.72
CA ALA A 42 10.69 -0.28 32.06
C ALA A 42 10.91 -0.43 33.57
N ALA A 43 10.18 0.36 34.36
CA ALA A 43 10.26 0.35 35.82
C ALA A 43 8.91 0.77 36.42
N MET A 44 8.77 0.57 37.74
CA MET A 44 7.54 0.89 38.46
C MET A 44 7.53 2.34 38.94
N ASP A 45 7.95 3.27 38.10
CA ASP A 45 7.92 4.70 38.41
C ASP A 45 7.03 5.43 37.41
N GLU A 46 6.66 6.66 37.79
CA GLU A 46 5.73 7.48 37.02
C GLU A 46 6.30 7.85 35.63
N VAL A 47 7.59 8.13 35.56
CA VAL A 47 8.25 8.51 34.30
C VAL A 47 8.22 7.33 33.31
N SER A 48 8.53 6.13 33.79
CA SER A 48 8.47 4.92 32.95
C SER A 48 7.05 4.65 32.47
N ALA A 49 6.05 4.83 33.34
CA ALA A 49 4.64 4.66 32.98
C ALA A 49 4.20 5.68 31.93
N LEU A 50 4.56 6.94 32.08
CA LEU A 50 4.25 7.99 31.11
C LEU A 50 4.95 7.76 29.76
N THR A 51 6.19 7.33 29.81
CA THR A 51 6.97 7.01 28.60
C THR A 51 6.31 5.86 27.83
N ALA A 52 5.94 4.78 28.50
CA ALA A 52 5.24 3.66 27.88
C ALA A 52 3.91 4.08 27.27
N ALA A 53 3.16 4.94 27.98
CA ALA A 53 1.89 5.48 27.49
C ALA A 53 2.07 6.31 26.22
N GLN A 54 3.12 7.13 26.15
CA GLN A 54 3.42 7.94 24.96
C GLN A 54 3.77 7.06 23.75
N PHE A 55 4.57 6.02 23.95
CA PHE A 55 4.87 5.07 22.89
C PHE A 55 3.60 4.37 22.41
N ALA A 56 2.71 3.97 23.32
CA ALA A 56 1.46 3.30 22.95
C ALA A 56 0.55 4.23 22.12
N VAL A 57 0.39 5.49 22.54
CA VAL A 57 -0.40 6.48 21.80
C VAL A 57 0.17 6.70 20.40
N HIS A 58 1.49 6.86 20.29
CA HIS A 58 2.14 7.02 19.00
C HIS A 58 1.90 5.80 18.10
N ALA A 59 2.00 4.61 18.65
CA ALA A 59 1.76 3.38 17.91
C ALA A 59 0.30 3.26 17.44
N GLU A 60 -0.65 3.67 18.25
CA GLU A 60 -2.06 3.69 17.85
C GLU A 60 -2.31 4.66 16.70
N MET A 61 -1.69 5.84 16.75
CA MET A 61 -1.76 6.81 15.65
C MET A 61 -1.12 6.25 14.39
N TYR A 62 0.02 5.58 14.51
CA TYR A 62 0.66 4.93 13.37
C TYR A 62 -0.26 3.88 12.73
N GLN A 63 -0.92 3.04 13.55
CA GLN A 63 -1.85 2.04 13.03
C GLN A 63 -3.03 2.68 12.29
N ALA A 64 -3.57 3.77 12.81
CA ALA A 64 -4.66 4.49 12.15
C ALA A 64 -4.23 5.09 10.81
N VAL A 65 -3.05 5.74 10.78
CA VAL A 65 -2.51 6.33 9.53
C VAL A 65 -2.14 5.25 8.54
N SER A 66 -1.57 4.13 8.99
CA SER A 66 -1.21 3.03 8.09
C SER A 66 -2.44 2.37 7.47
N ALA A 67 -3.58 2.34 8.18
CA ALA A 67 -4.84 1.85 7.61
C ALA A 67 -5.33 2.77 6.48
N GLN A 68 -5.23 4.09 6.65
CA GLN A 68 -5.55 5.05 5.61
C GLN A 68 -4.60 4.93 4.42
N ALA A 69 -3.31 4.76 4.70
CA ALA A 69 -2.30 4.56 3.65
C ALA A 69 -2.56 3.27 2.86
N ALA A 70 -3.00 2.20 3.52
CA ALA A 70 -3.36 0.96 2.86
C ALA A 70 -4.53 1.15 1.88
N ALA A 71 -5.52 1.98 2.24
CA ALA A 71 -6.64 2.29 1.35
C ALA A 71 -6.18 3.07 0.12
N VAL A 72 -5.27 4.05 0.30
CA VAL A 72 -4.67 4.79 -0.82
C VAL A 72 -3.85 3.87 -1.71
N HIS A 73 -3.07 2.97 -1.11
CA HIS A 73 -2.27 1.99 -1.83
C HIS A 73 -3.15 1.09 -2.71
N GLU A 74 -4.25 0.61 -2.17
CA GLU A 74 -5.22 -0.21 -2.90
C GLU A 74 -5.83 0.57 -4.07
N ALA A 75 -6.14 1.85 -3.88
CA ALA A 75 -6.64 2.71 -4.95
C ALA A 75 -5.60 2.87 -6.07
N VAL A 76 -4.31 2.98 -5.73
CA VAL A 76 -3.23 3.04 -6.71
C VAL A 76 -3.16 1.74 -7.51
N VAL A 77 -3.23 0.58 -6.85
CA VAL A 77 -3.23 -0.74 -7.50
C VAL A 77 -4.39 -0.83 -8.49
N ASN A 78 -5.59 -0.46 -8.04
CA ASN A 78 -6.78 -0.51 -8.89
C ASN A 78 -6.66 0.42 -10.09
N THR A 79 -6.12 1.63 -9.89
CA THR A 79 -5.91 2.59 -10.98
C THR A 79 -4.91 2.06 -12.01
N LEU A 80 -3.81 1.48 -11.56
CA LEU A 80 -2.83 0.87 -12.46
C LEU A 80 -3.45 -0.27 -13.27
N SER A 81 -4.23 -1.13 -12.63
CA SER A 81 -4.90 -2.25 -13.28
C SER A 81 -5.90 -1.78 -14.32
N MET A 82 -6.70 -0.77 -13.99
CA MET A 82 -7.69 -0.19 -14.91
C MET A 82 -7.03 0.52 -16.07
N ASN A 83 -5.94 1.23 -15.84
CA ASN A 83 -5.19 1.89 -16.90
C ASN A 83 -4.58 0.85 -17.86
N GLY A 84 -4.03 -0.23 -17.31
CA GLY A 84 -3.51 -1.33 -18.12
C GLY A 84 -4.57 -1.93 -19.02
N LEU A 85 -5.76 -2.16 -18.48
CA LEU A 85 -6.89 -2.68 -19.24
C LEU A 85 -7.33 -1.70 -20.33
N SER A 86 -7.41 -0.40 -20.02
CA SER A 86 -7.76 0.65 -20.99
C SER A 86 -6.78 0.68 -22.17
N TYR A 87 -5.49 0.61 -21.89
CA TYR A 87 -4.48 0.58 -22.93
C TYR A 87 -4.57 -0.69 -23.77
N LEU A 88 -4.84 -1.83 -23.13
CA LEU A 88 -5.01 -3.10 -23.84
C LEU A 88 -6.16 -3.02 -24.85
N VAL A 89 -7.30 -2.48 -24.42
CA VAL A 89 -8.48 -2.33 -25.29
C VAL A 89 -8.18 -1.35 -26.42
N THR A 90 -7.54 -0.22 -26.14
CA THR A 90 -7.18 0.80 -27.13
C THR A 90 -6.23 0.22 -28.17
N GLU A 91 -5.20 -0.50 -27.75
CA GLU A 91 -4.24 -1.11 -28.66
C GLU A 91 -4.89 -2.18 -29.54
N ALA A 92 -5.81 -2.97 -29.00
CA ALA A 92 -6.56 -3.95 -29.77
C ALA A 92 -7.44 -3.26 -30.82
N THR A 93 -8.11 -2.17 -30.47
CA THR A 93 -8.91 -1.38 -31.41
C THR A 93 -8.04 -0.78 -32.49
N ASN A 94 -6.91 -0.18 -32.14
CA ASN A 94 -5.97 0.40 -33.10
C ASN A 94 -5.44 -0.66 -34.07
N ALA A 95 -5.14 -1.85 -33.59
CA ALA A 95 -4.66 -2.95 -34.40
C ALA A 95 -5.71 -3.35 -35.46
N VAL A 96 -6.99 -3.35 -35.09
CA VAL A 96 -8.09 -3.65 -36.04
C VAL A 96 -8.22 -2.53 -37.07
N GLU A 97 -8.13 -1.26 -36.64
CA GLU A 97 -8.30 -0.12 -37.54
C GLU A 97 -7.17 0.03 -38.54
N THR A 98 -5.97 -0.43 -38.19
CA THR A 98 -4.79 -0.32 -39.06
C THR A 98 -4.52 -1.57 -39.91
N ALA A 99 -5.30 -2.60 -39.72
CA ALA A 99 -5.11 -3.89 -40.43
C ALA A 99 -5.65 -3.87 -41.90
#